data_6ec086b294888f14dde5655fe6ea8361
#
_entry.id   6ec086b294888f14dde5655fe6ea8361
#
_cell.length_a   1.000
_cell.length_b   1.000
_cell.length_c   1.000
_cell.angle_alpha   90.00
_cell.angle_beta   90.00
_cell.angle_gamma   90.00
#
_symmetry.space_group_name_H-M   'P 1'
#
loop_
_entity.id
_entity.type
_entity.pdbx_description
1 polymer ?
#
loop_
_entity_poly.entity_id
_entity_poly.type
_entity_poly.pdbx_seq_one_letter_code
_entity_poly.pdbx_strand_id
1 'polypeptide(L)'
;MGTVALARCGGRPFGTHLFSVWPGAAFAAAAFPVRCTPGDNLALHVAVAQAPPGAALVVDVAGESEYGYVDEILAVAARTRGVSGIVLDGCVRDIAAIARCELPVFGAGVAVREAGHEAGGSVGREISMTASGPAPLPVRRGDWIVADDDGVVCLPRGQVSAIIAETMSSLSREQEIIDAVYAGESTLDLLGLDPSRVSGWEGPADRGARPVGGRPRALGAVRRDTAARAAEGHPGAGRPRVAPRPAVGEIHRGD
;
A
#
# COMPACT_ATOMS: atom_id res chain seq x y z
N MET A 1 -2.48 13.16 2.71
CA MET A 1 -3.60 12.96 1.77
C MET A 1 -3.80 11.45 1.69
N GLY A 2 -4.95 10.95 2.11
CA GLY A 2 -5.24 9.51 2.19
C GLY A 2 -5.83 8.95 0.90
N THR A 3 -5.81 7.61 0.76
CA THR A 3 -6.34 6.89 -0.41
C THR A 3 -7.83 7.15 -0.64
N VAL A 4 -8.65 7.26 0.42
CA VAL A 4 -10.10 7.53 0.32
C VAL A 4 -10.37 8.88 -0.35
N ALA A 5 -9.66 9.93 0.04
CA ALA A 5 -9.83 11.26 -0.54
C ALA A 5 -9.40 11.28 -2.02
N LEU A 6 -8.31 10.60 -2.36
CA LEU A 6 -7.84 10.46 -3.74
C LEU A 6 -8.83 9.68 -4.61
N ALA A 7 -9.41 8.59 -4.08
CA ALA A 7 -10.41 7.80 -4.80
C ALA A 7 -11.67 8.62 -5.12
N ARG A 8 -12.13 9.45 -4.18
CA ARG A 8 -13.28 10.35 -4.36
C ARG A 8 -13.06 11.37 -5.49
N CYS A 9 -11.82 11.76 -5.72
CA CYS A 9 -11.45 12.81 -6.69
C CYS A 9 -10.86 12.25 -8.01
N GLY A 10 -11.18 11.00 -8.36
CA GLY A 10 -10.81 10.40 -9.64
C GLY A 10 -9.66 9.41 -9.61
N GLY A 11 -9.08 9.16 -8.43
CA GLY A 11 -8.21 8.00 -8.22
C GLY A 11 -8.99 6.71 -8.42
N ARG A 12 -8.33 5.67 -8.92
CA ARG A 12 -8.94 4.38 -9.24
C ARG A 12 -8.59 3.36 -8.15
N PRO A 13 -9.56 2.97 -7.29
CA PRO A 13 -9.27 2.04 -6.21
C PRO A 13 -9.09 0.61 -6.74
N PHE A 14 -8.12 -0.08 -6.16
CA PHE A 14 -7.95 -1.53 -6.33
C PHE A 14 -9.06 -2.30 -5.61
N GLY A 15 -9.14 -3.59 -5.85
CA GLY A 15 -10.10 -4.46 -5.18
C GLY A 15 -9.93 -4.46 -3.66
N THR A 16 -11.05 -4.56 -2.94
CA THR A 16 -11.11 -4.50 -1.47
C THR A 16 -10.46 -5.71 -0.77
N HIS A 17 -10.08 -6.74 -1.52
CA HIS A 17 -9.35 -7.90 -1.03
C HIS A 17 -7.86 -7.61 -0.77
N LEU A 18 -7.34 -6.48 -1.26
CA LEU A 18 -5.97 -6.05 -0.97
C LEU A 18 -5.89 -5.29 0.34
N PHE A 19 -5.07 -5.75 1.25
CA PHE A 19 -4.86 -5.14 2.56
C PHE A 19 -3.37 -5.03 2.89
N SER A 20 -3.05 -4.12 3.82
CA SER A 20 -1.69 -3.96 4.31
C SER A 20 -1.23 -5.21 5.08
N VAL A 21 -0.07 -5.76 4.73
CA VAL A 21 0.49 -6.97 5.37
C VAL A 21 0.87 -6.71 6.83
N TRP A 22 1.15 -5.46 7.18
CA TRP A 22 1.42 -5.04 8.55
C TRP A 22 0.82 -3.64 8.81
N PRO A 23 0.34 -3.35 10.05
CA PRO A 23 -0.36 -2.12 10.38
C PRO A 23 0.50 -0.87 10.17
N GLY A 24 -0.06 0.15 9.53
CA GLY A 24 0.63 1.42 9.27
C GLY A 24 1.54 1.39 8.04
N ALA A 25 1.55 0.31 7.27
CA ALA A 25 2.22 0.28 5.98
C ALA A 25 1.61 1.33 5.05
N ALA A 26 2.44 2.24 4.53
CA ALA A 26 1.96 3.27 3.61
C ALA A 26 3.07 3.72 2.66
N PHE A 27 2.71 4.03 1.41
CA PHE A 27 3.64 4.62 0.45
C PHE A 27 2.91 5.38 -0.65
N ALA A 28 3.67 6.21 -1.38
CA ALA A 28 3.23 6.81 -2.63
C ALA A 28 4.42 6.77 -3.61
N ALA A 29 4.25 6.10 -4.75
CA ALA A 29 5.35 5.87 -5.68
C ALA A 29 4.88 5.60 -7.12
N ALA A 30 5.78 5.78 -8.08
CA ALA A 30 5.51 5.44 -9.48
C ALA A 30 5.49 3.92 -9.69
N ALA A 31 4.48 3.43 -10.40
CA ALA A 31 4.28 2.01 -10.68
C ALA A 31 5.36 1.43 -11.59
N PHE A 32 5.86 0.28 -11.22
CA PHE A 32 6.61 -0.64 -12.06
C PHE A 32 5.84 -1.97 -12.12
N PRO A 33 5.01 -2.17 -13.17
CA PRO A 33 4.14 -3.32 -13.27
C PRO A 33 4.91 -4.63 -13.50
N VAL A 34 4.40 -5.71 -12.93
CA VAL A 34 4.94 -7.06 -13.00
C VAL A 34 3.81 -8.04 -13.23
N ARG A 35 3.96 -8.95 -14.19
CA ARG A 35 3.06 -10.09 -14.35
C ARG A 35 3.83 -11.37 -14.12
N CYS A 36 3.44 -12.11 -13.11
CA CYS A 36 3.95 -13.44 -12.83
C CYS A 36 3.20 -14.50 -13.62
N THR A 37 3.85 -15.61 -13.90
CA THR A 37 3.18 -16.85 -14.28
C THR A 37 2.52 -17.46 -13.05
N PRO A 38 1.33 -18.08 -13.16
CA PRO A 38 0.67 -18.72 -12.03
C PRO A 38 1.59 -19.66 -11.24
N GLY A 39 1.68 -19.48 -9.93
CA GLY A 39 2.50 -20.29 -9.04
C GLY A 39 4.02 -20.05 -9.11
N ASP A 40 4.47 -19.01 -9.84
CA ASP A 40 5.91 -18.71 -10.03
C ASP A 40 6.21 -17.22 -9.85
N ASN A 41 7.32 -16.89 -9.19
CA ASN A 41 7.69 -15.50 -8.89
C ASN A 41 9.01 -15.03 -9.53
N LEU A 42 9.54 -15.74 -10.54
CA LEU A 42 10.75 -15.33 -11.25
C LEU A 42 10.65 -13.89 -11.78
N ALA A 43 9.50 -13.51 -12.36
CA ALA A 43 9.28 -12.15 -12.86
C ALA A 43 9.42 -11.09 -11.74
N LEU A 44 9.05 -11.42 -10.52
CA LEU A 44 9.15 -10.52 -9.37
C LEU A 44 10.63 -10.35 -8.94
N HIS A 45 11.44 -11.41 -8.93
CA HIS A 45 12.89 -11.32 -8.73
C HIS A 45 13.56 -10.43 -9.79
N VAL A 46 13.18 -10.60 -11.06
CA VAL A 46 13.65 -9.76 -12.16
C VAL A 46 13.23 -8.29 -11.96
N ALA A 47 11.99 -8.06 -11.52
CA ALA A 47 11.50 -6.72 -11.24
C ALA A 47 12.28 -6.04 -10.12
N VAL A 48 12.57 -6.73 -9.03
CA VAL A 48 13.43 -6.22 -7.94
C VAL A 48 14.82 -5.83 -8.44
N ALA A 49 15.37 -6.60 -9.40
CA ALA A 49 16.68 -6.28 -9.98
C ALA A 49 16.66 -5.07 -10.92
N GLN A 50 15.54 -4.78 -11.59
CA GLN A 50 15.44 -3.80 -12.69
C GLN A 50 14.63 -2.54 -12.34
N ALA A 51 13.79 -2.57 -11.32
CA ALA A 51 12.95 -1.42 -10.95
C ALA A 51 13.83 -0.23 -10.54
N PRO A 52 13.49 0.99 -10.96
CA PRO A 52 14.16 2.17 -10.48
C PRO A 52 14.00 2.31 -8.96
N PRO A 53 15.01 2.79 -8.23
CA PRO A 53 14.83 3.17 -6.83
C PRO A 53 13.66 4.15 -6.68
N GLY A 54 12.86 4.00 -5.64
CA GLY A 54 11.65 4.78 -5.42
C GLY A 54 10.41 4.27 -6.16
N ALA A 55 10.49 3.20 -6.95
CA ALA A 55 9.32 2.62 -7.61
C ALA A 55 8.46 1.76 -6.68
N ALA A 56 7.16 1.63 -7.01
CA ALA A 56 6.26 0.64 -6.46
C ALA A 56 6.14 -0.56 -7.41
N LEU A 57 6.39 -1.78 -6.94
CA LEU A 57 6.09 -2.97 -7.72
C LEU A 57 4.59 -3.26 -7.65
N VAL A 58 3.92 -3.35 -8.79
CA VAL A 58 2.50 -3.72 -8.88
C VAL A 58 2.42 -5.06 -9.60
N VAL A 59 1.95 -6.09 -8.89
CA VAL A 59 2.14 -7.49 -9.27
C VAL A 59 0.79 -8.17 -9.51
N ASP A 60 0.60 -8.66 -10.72
CA ASP A 60 -0.49 -9.54 -11.12
C ASP A 60 0.03 -10.98 -11.16
N VAL A 61 -0.59 -11.89 -10.41
CA VAL A 61 -0.26 -13.32 -10.36
C VAL A 61 -1.17 -14.17 -11.24
N ALA A 62 -1.89 -13.54 -12.14
CA ALA A 62 -2.79 -14.19 -13.10
C ALA A 62 -3.89 -15.06 -12.44
N GLY A 63 -4.38 -14.64 -11.27
CA GLY A 63 -5.49 -15.27 -10.56
C GLY A 63 -5.10 -16.46 -9.66
N GLU A 64 -3.83 -16.85 -9.62
CA GLU A 64 -3.35 -17.94 -8.76
C GLU A 64 -2.85 -17.39 -7.42
N SER A 65 -3.64 -17.48 -6.38
CA SER A 65 -3.38 -16.87 -5.07
C SER A 65 -2.91 -17.85 -3.98
N GLU A 66 -2.77 -19.15 -4.27
CA GLU A 66 -2.45 -20.15 -3.24
C GLU A 66 -0.96 -20.26 -2.91
N TYR A 67 -0.13 -19.36 -3.44
CA TYR A 67 1.31 -19.34 -3.23
C TYR A 67 1.76 -18.04 -2.56
N GLY A 68 2.76 -18.13 -1.67
CA GLY A 68 3.45 -16.97 -1.13
C GLY A 68 4.48 -16.43 -2.12
N TYR A 69 4.08 -15.46 -2.94
CA TYR A 69 4.95 -14.87 -3.98
C TYR A 69 6.01 -13.93 -3.41
N VAL A 70 5.72 -13.29 -2.28
CA VAL A 70 6.66 -12.41 -1.57
C VAL A 70 6.95 -13.01 -0.22
N ASP A 71 8.25 -13.21 0.06
CA ASP A 71 8.80 -13.68 1.32
C ASP A 71 9.79 -12.68 1.92
N GLU A 72 10.45 -13.05 3.04
CA GLU A 72 11.47 -12.24 3.69
C GLU A 72 12.63 -11.90 2.75
N ILE A 73 13.13 -12.87 1.99
CA ILE A 73 14.30 -12.68 1.11
C ILE A 73 13.99 -11.63 0.04
N LEU A 74 12.84 -11.78 -0.61
CA LEU A 74 12.42 -10.86 -1.67
C LEU A 74 12.09 -9.47 -1.11
N ALA A 75 11.46 -9.39 0.06
CA ALA A 75 11.17 -8.12 0.72
C ALA A 75 12.45 -7.37 1.10
N VAL A 76 13.44 -8.05 1.69
CA VAL A 76 14.74 -7.46 2.02
C VAL A 76 15.48 -7.03 0.75
N ALA A 77 15.47 -7.83 -0.31
CA ALA A 77 16.08 -7.49 -1.59
C ALA A 77 15.43 -6.24 -2.20
N ALA A 78 14.10 -6.16 -2.22
CA ALA A 78 13.33 -5.00 -2.70
C ALA A 78 13.66 -3.74 -1.90
N ARG A 79 13.65 -3.83 -0.57
CA ARG A 79 14.00 -2.72 0.32
C ARG A 79 15.41 -2.22 0.08
N THR A 80 16.38 -3.13 -0.02
CA THR A 80 17.81 -2.81 -0.25
C THR A 80 18.02 -2.10 -1.59
N ARG A 81 17.19 -2.39 -2.59
CA ARG A 81 17.21 -1.72 -3.89
C ARG A 81 16.41 -0.44 -3.96
N GLY A 82 15.81 -0.02 -2.84
CA GLY A 82 15.06 1.23 -2.74
C GLY A 82 13.65 1.16 -3.33
N VAL A 83 13.06 -0.03 -3.46
CA VAL A 83 11.63 -0.17 -3.77
C VAL A 83 10.82 0.46 -2.65
N SER A 84 9.86 1.32 -2.99
CA SER A 84 9.03 2.05 -2.03
C SER A 84 7.91 1.21 -1.43
N GLY A 85 7.44 0.21 -2.16
CA GLY A 85 6.39 -0.70 -1.71
C GLY A 85 6.01 -1.70 -2.78
N ILE A 86 5.24 -2.72 -2.37
CA ILE A 86 4.73 -3.77 -3.25
C ILE A 86 3.20 -3.84 -3.11
N VAL A 87 2.50 -3.89 -4.23
CA VAL A 87 1.07 -4.24 -4.32
C VAL A 87 0.98 -5.55 -5.09
N LEU A 88 0.43 -6.58 -4.47
CA LEU A 88 0.40 -7.94 -5.00
C LEU A 88 -1.04 -8.45 -5.02
N ASP A 89 -1.60 -8.72 -6.20
CA ASP A 89 -2.90 -9.40 -6.34
C ASP A 89 -2.73 -10.91 -6.14
N GLY A 90 -2.20 -11.28 -4.98
CA GLY A 90 -1.83 -12.64 -4.58
C GLY A 90 -1.42 -12.69 -3.12
N CYS A 91 -0.93 -13.84 -2.66
CA CYS A 91 -0.55 -14.04 -1.27
C CYS A 91 0.95 -13.81 -1.00
N VAL A 92 1.23 -13.46 0.25
CA VAL A 92 2.58 -13.33 0.81
C VAL A 92 2.84 -14.45 1.83
N ARG A 93 4.09 -14.60 2.25
CA ARG A 93 4.50 -15.39 3.42
C ARG A 93 5.49 -14.60 4.28
N ASP A 94 5.85 -15.11 5.44
CA ASP A 94 6.82 -14.48 6.34
C ASP A 94 6.43 -13.08 6.85
N ILE A 95 5.14 -12.86 7.13
CA ILE A 95 4.55 -11.55 7.50
C ILE A 95 5.38 -10.83 8.57
N ALA A 96 5.75 -11.55 9.65
CA ALA A 96 6.50 -10.95 10.74
C ALA A 96 7.90 -10.46 10.32
N ALA A 97 8.51 -11.10 9.34
CA ALA A 97 9.79 -10.70 8.79
C ALA A 97 9.66 -9.50 7.84
N ILE A 98 8.62 -9.50 7.00
CA ILE A 98 8.27 -8.37 6.13
C ILE A 98 8.01 -7.11 6.98
N ALA A 99 7.26 -7.24 8.07
CA ALA A 99 7.02 -6.14 9.00
C ALA A 99 8.33 -5.60 9.63
N ARG A 100 9.24 -6.49 10.04
CA ARG A 100 10.56 -6.08 10.58
C ARG A 100 11.44 -5.37 9.56
N CYS A 101 11.34 -5.71 8.28
CA CYS A 101 12.10 -5.00 7.25
C CYS A 101 11.48 -3.67 6.85
N GLU A 102 10.28 -3.34 7.38
CA GLU A 102 9.55 -2.09 7.14
C GLU A 102 9.31 -1.79 5.65
N LEU A 103 9.26 -2.80 4.79
CA LEU A 103 8.80 -2.64 3.41
C LEU A 103 7.27 -2.61 3.40
N PRO A 104 6.62 -1.56 2.92
CA PRO A 104 5.18 -1.56 2.74
C PRO A 104 4.78 -2.61 1.69
N VAL A 105 3.97 -3.58 2.09
CA VAL A 105 3.43 -4.63 1.22
C VAL A 105 1.92 -4.71 1.40
N PHE A 106 1.21 -4.75 0.28
CA PHE A 106 -0.24 -4.93 0.21
C PHE A 106 -0.51 -6.18 -0.61
N GLY A 107 -1.24 -7.12 -0.04
CA GLY A 107 -1.52 -8.42 -0.64
C GLY A 107 -2.96 -8.86 -0.46
N ALA A 108 -3.35 -9.92 -1.16
CA ALA A 108 -4.69 -10.49 -1.08
C ALA A 108 -4.84 -11.54 0.03
N GLY A 109 -3.73 -12.01 0.60
CA GLY A 109 -3.76 -13.05 1.62
C GLY A 109 -2.39 -13.53 2.04
N VAL A 110 -2.40 -14.62 2.79
CA VAL A 110 -1.20 -15.31 3.29
C VAL A 110 -1.26 -16.76 2.85
N ALA A 111 -0.19 -17.24 2.20
CA ALA A 111 -0.06 -18.63 1.80
C ALA A 111 1.32 -19.17 2.19
N VAL A 112 1.35 -20.33 2.84
CA VAL A 112 2.60 -20.98 3.27
C VAL A 112 3.34 -21.64 2.09
N ARG A 113 2.59 -22.01 1.04
CA ARG A 113 3.14 -22.68 -0.13
C ARG A 113 4.11 -21.79 -0.88
N GLU A 114 5.29 -22.31 -1.20
CA GLU A 114 6.33 -21.60 -1.93
C GLU A 114 5.99 -21.48 -3.43
N ALA A 115 6.25 -20.32 -4.02
CA ALA A 115 6.18 -20.13 -5.47
C ALA A 115 7.44 -20.68 -6.15
N GLY A 116 7.29 -21.17 -7.39
CA GLY A 116 8.41 -21.55 -8.24
C GLY A 116 9.22 -20.35 -8.76
N HIS A 117 10.38 -20.63 -9.39
CA HIS A 117 11.29 -19.61 -9.90
C HIS A 117 11.76 -19.92 -11.33
N GLU A 118 11.00 -20.69 -12.10
CA GLU A 118 11.44 -21.22 -13.40
C GLU A 118 10.58 -20.72 -14.57
N ALA A 119 9.35 -20.35 -14.29
CA ALA A 119 8.42 -19.89 -15.31
C ALA A 119 8.65 -18.40 -15.62
N GLY A 120 8.32 -17.99 -16.83
CA GLY A 120 8.51 -16.62 -17.28
C GLY A 120 7.57 -15.61 -16.62
N GLY A 121 7.19 -14.61 -17.40
CA GLY A 121 6.38 -13.49 -16.96
C GLY A 121 6.74 -12.23 -17.71
N SER A 122 6.36 -11.07 -17.20
CA SER A 122 6.77 -9.79 -17.79
C SER A 122 6.98 -8.71 -16.74
N VAL A 123 7.89 -7.76 -17.04
CA VAL A 123 8.17 -6.61 -16.18
C VAL A 123 8.07 -5.31 -16.99
N GLY A 124 7.61 -4.23 -16.35
CA GLY A 124 7.53 -2.90 -16.93
C GLY A 124 6.48 -2.73 -18.04
N ARG A 125 5.69 -3.76 -18.35
CA ARG A 125 4.58 -3.72 -19.31
C ARG A 125 3.26 -3.47 -18.59
N GLU A 126 2.27 -2.91 -19.28
CA GLU A 126 0.92 -2.75 -18.74
C GLU A 126 0.37 -4.09 -18.25
N ILE A 127 -0.25 -4.08 -17.08
CA ILE A 127 -0.96 -5.20 -16.47
C ILE A 127 -2.40 -4.81 -16.18
N SER A 128 -3.23 -5.79 -15.84
CA SER A 128 -4.63 -5.58 -15.49
C SER A 128 -4.86 -6.14 -14.09
N MET A 129 -5.16 -5.26 -13.14
CA MET A 129 -5.40 -5.61 -11.73
C MET A 129 -6.89 -5.69 -11.44
N THR A 130 -7.25 -6.39 -10.38
CA THR A 130 -8.61 -6.39 -9.86
C THR A 130 -8.95 -5.01 -9.29
N ALA A 131 -10.06 -4.43 -9.75
CA ALA A 131 -10.55 -3.12 -9.30
C ALA A 131 -11.70 -3.25 -8.31
N SER A 132 -11.97 -2.17 -7.58
CA SER A 132 -13.23 -1.99 -6.83
C SER A 132 -14.35 -1.56 -7.80
N GLY A 133 -14.75 -2.47 -8.70
CA GLY A 133 -15.75 -2.20 -9.74
C GLY A 133 -15.77 -3.32 -10.78
N PRO A 134 -16.69 -3.24 -11.77
CA PRO A 134 -16.90 -4.33 -12.72
C PRO A 134 -15.81 -4.45 -13.81
N ALA A 135 -15.06 -3.38 -14.04
CA ALA A 135 -14.00 -3.38 -15.07
C ALA A 135 -12.62 -3.53 -14.42
N PRO A 136 -11.72 -4.32 -15.04
CA PRO A 136 -10.36 -4.45 -14.55
C PRO A 136 -9.62 -3.11 -14.59
N LEU A 137 -8.65 -2.92 -13.69
CA LEU A 137 -7.86 -1.72 -13.55
C LEU A 137 -6.53 -1.86 -14.33
N PRO A 138 -6.37 -1.17 -15.48
CA PRO A 138 -5.08 -1.14 -16.14
C PRO A 138 -4.08 -0.31 -15.33
N VAL A 139 -2.89 -0.86 -15.10
CA VAL A 139 -1.76 -0.19 -14.47
C VAL A 139 -0.60 -0.14 -15.44
N ARG A 140 -0.12 1.08 -15.70
CA ARG A 140 0.99 1.37 -16.62
C ARG A 140 2.21 1.82 -15.86
N ARG A 141 3.37 1.57 -16.42
CA ARG A 141 4.61 2.11 -15.88
C ARG A 141 4.52 3.64 -15.75
N GLY A 142 4.79 4.14 -14.54
CA GLY A 142 4.75 5.57 -14.22
C GLY A 142 3.39 6.10 -13.78
N ASP A 143 2.33 5.29 -13.72
CA ASP A 143 1.14 5.63 -12.94
C ASP A 143 1.54 5.73 -11.46
N TRP A 144 0.84 6.55 -10.68
CA TRP A 144 1.14 6.67 -9.26
C TRP A 144 0.29 5.72 -8.45
N ILE A 145 0.95 4.99 -7.56
CA ILE A 145 0.28 4.12 -6.58
C ILE A 145 0.38 4.79 -5.22
N VAL A 146 -0.76 4.96 -4.58
CA VAL A 146 -0.86 5.44 -3.20
C VAL A 146 -1.54 4.34 -2.40
N ALA A 147 -0.95 3.97 -1.28
CA ALA A 147 -1.44 2.92 -0.41
C ALA A 147 -1.31 3.33 1.04
N ASP A 148 -2.33 3.04 1.84
CA ASP A 148 -2.39 3.25 3.29
C ASP A 148 -3.32 2.21 3.94
N ASP A 149 -3.66 2.38 5.22
CA ASP A 149 -4.51 1.43 5.97
C ASP A 149 -5.90 1.23 5.36
N ASP A 150 -6.40 2.17 4.54
CA ASP A 150 -7.71 2.08 3.87
C ASP A 150 -7.65 1.30 2.54
N GLY A 151 -6.46 1.05 2.01
CA GLY A 151 -6.26 0.27 0.78
C GLY A 151 -5.32 0.90 -0.23
N VAL A 152 -5.56 0.64 -1.52
CA VAL A 152 -4.66 1.03 -2.61
C VAL A 152 -5.42 1.76 -3.71
N VAL A 153 -4.82 2.85 -4.21
CA VAL A 153 -5.38 3.66 -5.31
C VAL A 153 -4.33 3.90 -6.38
N CYS A 154 -4.74 3.75 -7.65
CA CYS A 154 -3.95 4.10 -8.81
C CYS A 154 -4.35 5.49 -9.34
N LEU A 155 -3.40 6.36 -9.52
CA LEU A 155 -3.57 7.65 -10.20
C LEU A 155 -2.91 7.57 -11.57
N PRO A 156 -3.66 7.64 -12.69
CA PRO A 156 -3.07 7.67 -14.01
C PRO A 156 -2.09 8.84 -14.13
N ARG A 157 -0.87 8.60 -14.63
CA ARG A 157 0.22 9.59 -14.63
C ARG A 157 -0.17 10.94 -15.23
N GLY A 158 -1.03 10.94 -16.25
CA GLY A 158 -1.51 12.17 -16.90
C GLY A 158 -2.57 12.93 -16.11
N GLN A 159 -3.10 12.39 -15.02
CA GLN A 159 -4.18 12.97 -14.21
C GLN A 159 -3.73 13.32 -12.78
N VAL A 160 -2.52 12.99 -12.39
CA VAL A 160 -2.02 13.12 -11.00
C VAL A 160 -2.22 14.53 -10.46
N SER A 161 -1.77 15.56 -11.19
CA SER A 161 -1.86 16.96 -10.73
C SER A 161 -3.31 17.42 -10.56
N ALA A 162 -4.20 17.04 -11.48
CA ALA A 162 -5.62 17.38 -11.41
C ALA A 162 -6.30 16.71 -10.21
N ILE A 163 -6.06 15.41 -10.02
CA ILE A 163 -6.59 14.65 -8.87
C ILE A 163 -6.10 15.23 -7.55
N ILE A 164 -4.82 15.57 -7.43
CA ILE A 164 -4.26 16.18 -6.22
C ILE A 164 -4.93 17.54 -5.92
N ALA A 165 -5.07 18.41 -6.93
CA ALA A 165 -5.69 19.72 -6.74
C ALA A 165 -7.16 19.60 -6.28
N GLU A 166 -7.94 18.72 -6.91
CA GLU A 166 -9.33 18.46 -6.50
C GLU A 166 -9.40 17.84 -5.09
N THR A 167 -8.48 16.93 -4.77
CA THR A 167 -8.42 16.31 -3.44
C THR A 167 -8.13 17.35 -2.35
N MET A 168 -7.23 18.30 -2.59
CA MET A 168 -6.96 19.38 -1.64
C MET A 168 -8.20 20.22 -1.37
N SER A 169 -8.93 20.61 -2.42
CA SER A 169 -10.19 21.35 -2.30
C SER A 169 -11.26 20.55 -1.54
N SER A 170 -11.38 19.25 -1.85
CA SER A 170 -12.34 18.36 -1.18
C SER A 170 -12.04 18.21 0.31
N LEU A 171 -10.77 18.07 0.70
CA LEU A 171 -10.36 17.95 2.10
C LEU A 171 -10.67 19.22 2.91
N SER A 172 -10.54 20.40 2.31
CA SER A 172 -10.92 21.65 2.99
C SER A 172 -12.41 21.69 3.31
N ARG A 173 -13.26 21.33 2.33
CA ARG A 173 -14.73 21.25 2.56
C ARG A 173 -15.10 20.17 3.59
N GLU A 174 -14.42 19.02 3.56
CA GLU A 174 -14.65 17.95 4.55
C GLU A 174 -14.30 18.41 5.96
N GLN A 175 -13.20 19.17 6.12
CA GLN A 175 -12.82 19.72 7.42
C GLN A 175 -13.85 20.72 7.95
N GLU A 176 -14.45 21.57 7.09
CA GLU A 176 -15.52 22.49 7.48
C GLU A 176 -16.74 21.72 8.01
N ILE A 177 -17.14 20.63 7.35
CA ILE A 177 -18.23 19.76 7.80
C ILE A 177 -17.89 19.11 9.14
N ILE A 178 -16.67 18.59 9.31
CA ILE A 178 -16.22 17.98 10.56
C ILE A 178 -16.28 19.00 11.72
N ASP A 179 -15.83 20.22 11.47
CA ASP A 179 -15.84 21.29 12.47
C ASP A 179 -17.28 21.67 12.87
N ALA A 180 -18.21 21.72 11.91
CA ALA A 180 -19.63 21.95 12.16
C ALA A 180 -20.28 20.81 12.96
N VAL A 181 -19.94 19.55 12.65
CA VAL A 181 -20.38 18.39 13.45
C VAL A 181 -19.87 18.48 14.88
N TYR A 182 -18.62 18.88 15.12
CA TYR A 182 -18.11 19.12 16.48
C TYR A 182 -18.82 20.27 17.19
N ALA A 183 -19.32 21.25 16.45
CA ALA A 183 -20.17 22.33 16.98
C ALA A 183 -21.60 21.88 17.32
N GLY A 184 -21.97 20.65 16.96
CA GLY A 184 -23.28 20.05 17.26
C GLY A 184 -24.28 20.08 16.12
N GLU A 185 -23.85 20.49 14.90
CA GLU A 185 -24.72 20.47 13.74
C GLU A 185 -25.01 19.03 13.26
N SER A 186 -26.21 18.83 12.69
CA SER A 186 -26.65 17.54 12.18
C SER A 186 -26.01 17.23 10.83
N THR A 187 -25.52 16.00 10.65
CA THR A 187 -25.07 15.52 9.33
C THR A 187 -26.21 15.50 8.30
N LEU A 188 -27.47 15.38 8.72
CA LEU A 188 -28.63 15.46 7.82
C LEU A 188 -28.70 16.85 7.18
N ASP A 189 -28.56 17.89 7.99
CA ASP A 189 -28.63 19.29 7.53
C ASP A 189 -27.40 19.67 6.72
N LEU A 190 -26.20 19.36 7.24
CA LEU A 190 -24.92 19.67 6.59
C LEU A 190 -24.75 19.02 5.22
N LEU A 191 -25.29 17.82 5.05
CA LEU A 191 -25.20 17.05 3.80
C LEU A 191 -26.47 17.12 2.94
N GLY A 192 -27.52 17.86 3.40
CA GLY A 192 -28.79 18.01 2.69
C GLY A 192 -29.52 16.68 2.50
N LEU A 193 -29.46 15.78 3.49
CA LEU A 193 -30.06 14.46 3.40
C LEU A 193 -31.56 14.52 3.74
N ASP A 194 -32.36 13.74 3.01
CA ASP A 194 -33.80 13.62 3.24
C ASP A 194 -34.11 12.41 4.14
N PRO A 195 -34.36 12.64 5.45
CA PRO A 195 -34.61 11.56 6.39
C PRO A 195 -36.00 10.93 6.22
N SER A 196 -36.93 11.57 5.51
CA SER A 196 -38.27 11.02 5.28
C SER A 196 -38.26 9.72 4.47
N ARG A 197 -37.17 9.45 3.80
CA ARG A 197 -36.92 8.20 3.02
C ARG A 197 -36.58 7.01 3.92
N VAL A 198 -36.35 7.21 5.21
CA VAL A 198 -36.00 6.16 6.18
C VAL A 198 -37.21 5.82 7.04
N SER A 199 -37.64 4.58 7.04
CA SER A 199 -38.73 4.10 7.88
C SER A 199 -38.36 4.22 9.35
N GLY A 200 -39.32 4.72 10.18
CA GLY A 200 -39.09 4.93 11.61
C GLY A 200 -38.46 6.28 11.97
N TRP A 201 -38.35 7.20 11.02
CA TRP A 201 -37.95 8.57 11.31
C TRP A 201 -39.08 9.33 12.03
N GLU A 202 -38.85 9.75 13.28
CA GLU A 202 -39.82 10.47 14.11
C GLU A 202 -39.48 11.96 14.28
N GLY A 203 -38.53 12.48 13.49
CA GLY A 203 -38.00 13.83 13.65
C GLY A 203 -36.76 13.89 14.56
N PRO A 204 -36.10 15.05 14.66
CA PRO A 204 -34.97 15.21 15.56
C PRO A 204 -35.48 15.03 17.00
N ALA A 205 -34.91 14.06 17.73
CA ALA A 205 -35.13 13.97 19.16
C ALA A 205 -34.66 15.29 19.78
N ASP A 206 -35.48 15.86 20.66
CA ASP A 206 -35.14 17.05 21.46
C ASP A 206 -34.00 16.67 22.44
N ARG A 207 -32.84 16.45 21.90
CA ARG A 207 -31.59 16.29 22.65
C ARG A 207 -31.05 17.69 22.80
N GLY A 208 -31.38 18.36 23.90
CA GLY A 208 -30.71 19.60 24.27
C GLY A 208 -29.21 19.44 23.96
N ALA A 209 -28.71 20.27 23.06
CA ALA A 209 -27.34 20.19 22.53
C ALA A 209 -26.34 20.11 23.69
N ARG A 210 -25.88 18.91 24.00
CA ARG A 210 -24.65 18.74 24.77
C ARG A 210 -23.52 18.88 23.77
N PRO A 211 -22.71 19.94 23.83
CA PRO A 211 -21.50 20.00 23.02
C PRO A 211 -20.68 18.77 23.39
N VAL A 212 -20.37 17.97 22.39
CA VAL A 212 -19.39 16.89 22.51
C VAL A 212 -18.09 17.57 22.90
N GLY A 213 -17.66 17.39 24.16
CA GLY A 213 -16.49 18.04 24.70
C GLY A 213 -15.32 17.95 23.76
N GLY A 214 -14.72 19.09 23.50
CA GLY A 214 -13.69 19.47 22.56
C GLY A 214 -12.98 18.37 21.79
N ARG A 215 -12.55 18.71 20.57
CA ARG A 215 -11.75 17.83 19.68
C ARG A 215 -10.93 16.84 20.49
N PRO A 216 -11.00 15.53 20.27
CA PRO A 216 -10.06 14.63 20.88
C PRO A 216 -8.66 15.23 20.61
N ARG A 217 -7.88 15.45 21.67
CA ARG A 217 -6.47 15.86 21.54
C ARG A 217 -5.92 15.00 20.41
N ALA A 218 -5.44 15.63 19.35
CA ALA A 218 -4.85 14.96 18.21
C ALA A 218 -4.00 13.83 18.78
N LEU A 219 -4.42 12.59 18.56
CA LEU A 219 -3.60 11.41 18.81
C LEU A 219 -2.29 11.75 18.12
N GLY A 220 -1.25 12.00 18.94
CA GLY A 220 -0.05 12.70 18.54
C GLY A 220 0.38 12.25 17.16
N ALA A 221 0.55 13.22 16.28
CA ALA A 221 0.98 12.99 14.93
C ALA A 221 2.05 11.90 14.97
N VAL A 222 1.72 10.71 14.48
CA VAL A 222 2.73 9.70 14.20
C VAL A 222 3.69 10.42 13.28
N ARG A 223 4.86 10.74 13.83
CA ARG A 223 5.88 11.54 13.15
C ARG A 223 6.14 10.88 11.79
N ARG A 224 5.63 11.50 10.75
CA ARG A 224 6.01 11.19 9.36
C ARG A 224 7.37 11.83 9.10
N ASP A 225 8.39 11.40 9.85
CA ASP A 225 9.78 11.76 9.64
C ASP A 225 10.46 10.72 8.73
N THR A 226 9.94 10.51 7.53
CA THR A 226 10.60 9.65 6.55
C THR A 226 11.14 10.38 5.31
N ALA A 227 11.05 11.71 5.25
CA ALA A 227 11.56 12.46 4.09
C ALA A 227 12.77 13.37 4.36
N ALA A 228 13.25 13.51 5.59
CA ALA A 228 14.31 14.49 5.91
C ALA A 228 15.67 13.89 6.34
N ARG A 229 15.85 12.58 6.38
CA ARG A 229 17.13 11.96 6.81
C ARG A 229 18.08 11.54 5.68
N ALA A 230 17.82 11.94 4.45
CA ALA A 230 18.73 11.67 3.33
C ALA A 230 19.81 12.73 3.07
N ALA A 231 19.90 13.79 3.89
CA ALA A 231 20.79 14.94 3.63
C ALA A 231 21.87 15.24 4.68
N GLU A 232 21.96 14.48 5.78
CA GLU A 232 23.04 14.71 6.74
C GLU A 232 24.00 13.51 6.78
N GLY A 233 25.15 13.70 6.12
CA GLY A 233 26.25 12.76 6.13
C GLY A 233 26.84 12.63 7.53
N HIS A 234 26.91 11.39 8.03
CA HIS A 234 27.67 11.06 9.23
C HIS A 234 29.04 10.52 8.82
N PRO A 235 30.14 11.08 9.32
CA PRO A 235 31.46 10.50 9.13
C PRO A 235 31.74 9.43 10.19
N GLY A 236 32.07 8.23 9.75
CA GLY A 236 32.93 7.31 10.49
C GLY A 236 32.29 6.47 11.59
N ALA A 237 31.76 5.31 11.21
CA ALA A 237 31.69 4.18 12.14
C ALA A 237 32.24 2.92 11.44
N GLY A 238 33.22 2.28 12.07
CA GLY A 238 34.05 1.21 11.51
C GLY A 238 33.24 -0.03 11.11
N ARG A 239 33.70 -0.68 10.06
CA ARG A 239 33.19 -1.96 9.56
C ARG A 239 33.31 -3.04 10.65
N PRO A 240 32.24 -3.81 10.95
CA PRO A 240 32.39 -5.01 11.77
C PRO A 240 33.22 -6.04 11.00
N ARG A 241 34.24 -6.58 11.65
CA ARG A 241 35.05 -7.71 11.13
C ARG A 241 34.17 -8.95 11.10
N VAL A 242 34.01 -9.50 9.90
CA VAL A 242 33.41 -10.83 9.69
C VAL A 242 34.46 -11.87 10.12
N ALA A 243 34.11 -12.71 11.10
CA ALA A 243 34.91 -13.84 11.51
C ALA A 243 34.91 -14.92 10.40
N PRO A 244 36.05 -15.60 10.15
CA PRO A 244 36.12 -16.64 9.12
C PRO A 244 35.31 -17.89 9.53
N ARG A 245 34.56 -18.43 8.57
CA ARG A 245 33.85 -19.72 8.71
C ARG A 245 34.86 -20.86 8.87
N PRO A 246 34.59 -21.88 9.72
CA PRO A 246 35.41 -23.08 9.78
C PRO A 246 35.32 -23.88 8.47
N ALA A 247 36.44 -24.44 8.05
CA ALA A 247 36.57 -25.28 6.85
C ALA A 247 35.71 -26.54 6.98
N VAL A 248 34.95 -26.83 5.92
CA VAL A 248 34.21 -28.10 5.80
C VAL A 248 35.23 -29.20 5.51
N GLY A 249 35.31 -30.18 6.44
CA GLY A 249 36.17 -31.35 6.29
C GLY A 249 35.75 -32.24 5.12
N GLU A 250 36.72 -32.71 4.39
CA GLU A 250 36.61 -33.71 3.32
C GLU A 250 35.94 -34.99 3.84
N ILE A 251 34.82 -35.37 3.20
CA ILE A 251 34.23 -36.69 3.40
C ILE A 251 35.02 -37.68 2.53
N HIS A 252 35.81 -38.51 3.17
CA HIS A 252 36.49 -39.68 2.60
C HIS A 252 35.44 -40.62 1.98
N ARG A 253 35.61 -40.93 0.68
CA ARG A 253 34.98 -42.09 0.05
C ARG A 253 35.83 -43.31 0.46
N GLY A 254 35.23 -44.20 1.21
CA GLY A 254 35.74 -45.56 1.41
C GLY A 254 34.86 -46.54 0.65
N ASP A 255 35.51 -47.43 -0.02
CA ASP A 255 35.15 -48.65 -0.74
C ASP A 255 33.70 -49.15 -0.73
#